data_41c0eaa4fe9fbff6e28610e160fd4860
#
_entry.id   41c0eaa4fe9fbff6e28610e160fd4860
#
_cell.length_a   1.000
_cell.length_b   1.000
_cell.length_c   1.000
_cell.angle_alpha   90.00
_cell.angle_beta   90.00
_cell.angle_gamma   90.00
#
_symmetry.space_group_name_H-M   'P 1'
#
loop_
_entity.id
_entity.type
_entity.pdbx_description
1 polymer ?
#
loop_
_entity_poly.entity_id
_entity_poly.type
_entity_poly.pdbx_seq_one_letter_code
_entity_poly.pdbx_strand_id
1 'polypeptide(L)'
;MYSYTWDAETGGLLLNSSPLSFSKEPRPVYYKELDILGFDRYWNYAKNDSYPYMWAEANNYFYRGRQVAKTKGGSLYTAPEIVILDDPEPNGQPLRFVDIPAMVEKNRDLLEKLAAETIKKIYNTYVDYMDRVDVFYVAFSGGKDSVVALDLVQRALPHNKFKVLFGDTGMEFPDTYTTVNRIEAQCKEQGIEFVRAKSHFSPEESWRKFGPPATVTRWCCSVHKTAPQVIALRELTGKSNFTGMAFIGVRASESISRSEYDYVSLGEKHKGQYSCNPILEWNSAELYMYIYSEDIYLSEAYKKGNRRAGCLVCPRAAERNDYMARVWYTKEFDSLVNIIRNMYAKSFPSDDSLNEFIANGGWKARKNGRDIDVQLNYSESSEKECGIIKVNEAKTPWREWIKTIGILLNDENPYRILFRNEQYTFEVIESGNNLEVKYDINLPKQNPLFIKLLKSVFRKSACCVGCRECEAD
;
A
#
# COMPACT_ATOMS: atom_id res chain seq x y z
N MET A 1 -14.53 15.91 -12.09
CA MET A 1 -15.01 14.55 -12.47
C MET A 1 -16.10 14.70 -13.51
N TYR A 2 -15.86 14.16 -14.73
CA TYR A 2 -16.86 14.10 -15.80
C TYR A 2 -17.65 12.79 -15.73
N SER A 3 -18.90 12.79 -16.13
CA SER A 3 -19.63 11.55 -16.38
C SER A 3 -19.14 10.90 -17.67
N TYR A 4 -19.46 9.62 -17.85
CA TYR A 4 -19.15 8.91 -19.07
C TYR A 4 -20.36 8.10 -19.55
N THR A 5 -20.42 7.86 -20.84
CA THR A 5 -21.35 6.96 -21.49
C THR A 5 -20.58 5.98 -22.38
N TRP A 6 -21.21 4.86 -22.70
CA TRP A 6 -20.64 3.90 -23.63
C TRP A 6 -20.70 4.41 -25.07
N ASP A 7 -19.61 4.27 -25.79
CA ASP A 7 -19.55 4.56 -27.23
C ASP A 7 -19.53 3.25 -28.04
N ALA A 8 -20.65 2.86 -28.60
CA ALA A 8 -20.75 1.62 -29.39
C ALA A 8 -19.90 1.64 -30.67
N GLU A 9 -19.63 2.82 -31.23
CA GLU A 9 -18.84 2.97 -32.46
C GLU A 9 -17.36 2.61 -32.22
N THR A 10 -16.72 3.22 -31.21
CA THR A 10 -15.35 2.92 -30.88
C THR A 10 -15.22 1.67 -29.99
N GLY A 11 -16.28 1.27 -29.31
CA GLY A 11 -16.26 0.24 -28.26
C GLY A 11 -15.70 0.76 -26.94
N GLY A 12 -15.50 2.06 -26.81
CA GLY A 12 -14.91 2.76 -25.68
C GLY A 12 -15.91 3.56 -24.87
N LEU A 13 -15.43 4.66 -24.33
CA LEU A 13 -16.15 5.58 -23.46
C LEU A 13 -16.17 6.98 -24.08
N LEU A 14 -17.26 7.70 -23.84
CA LEU A 14 -17.42 9.11 -24.20
C LEU A 14 -17.64 9.90 -22.90
N LEU A 15 -16.75 10.86 -22.61
CA LEU A 15 -16.88 11.79 -21.50
C LEU A 15 -17.95 12.82 -21.80
N ASN A 16 -18.67 13.23 -20.76
CA ASN A 16 -19.68 14.27 -20.84
C ASN A 16 -19.35 15.37 -19.84
N SER A 17 -19.63 16.62 -20.19
CA SER A 17 -19.39 17.79 -19.33
C SER A 17 -20.22 17.82 -18.04
N SER A 18 -21.23 16.97 -17.92
CA SER A 18 -22.03 16.83 -16.71
C SER A 18 -21.23 16.14 -15.60
N PRO A 19 -21.26 16.65 -14.36
CA PRO A 19 -20.56 16.00 -13.26
C PRO A 19 -21.20 14.65 -12.90
N LEU A 20 -20.38 13.70 -12.46
CA LEU A 20 -20.83 12.41 -11.97
C LEU A 20 -20.68 12.38 -10.45
N SER A 21 -21.76 12.08 -9.72
CA SER A 21 -21.74 11.93 -8.27
C SER A 21 -21.08 10.62 -7.81
N PHE A 22 -21.09 9.59 -8.65
CA PHE A 22 -20.52 8.28 -8.36
C PHE A 22 -20.03 7.59 -9.63
N SER A 23 -18.79 7.12 -9.66
CA SER A 23 -18.24 6.33 -10.75
C SER A 23 -18.27 4.84 -10.43
N LYS A 24 -18.61 4.01 -11.42
CA LYS A 24 -18.49 2.54 -11.31
C LYS A 24 -17.09 2.03 -11.61
N GLU A 25 -16.12 2.92 -11.78
CA GLU A 25 -14.71 2.61 -11.99
C GLU A 25 -14.46 1.66 -13.17
N PRO A 26 -14.80 2.09 -14.41
CA PRO A 26 -14.56 1.28 -15.61
C PRO A 26 -13.06 1.06 -15.81
N ARG A 27 -12.72 -0.12 -16.30
CA ARG A 27 -11.35 -0.49 -16.62
C ARG A 27 -11.27 -1.25 -17.94
N PRO A 28 -10.18 -1.13 -18.71
CA PRO A 28 -9.99 -1.88 -19.94
C PRO A 28 -9.77 -3.37 -19.65
N VAL A 29 -10.22 -4.22 -20.57
CA VAL A 29 -10.09 -5.68 -20.53
C VAL A 29 -9.31 -6.14 -21.75
N TYR A 30 -8.17 -6.76 -21.51
CA TYR A 30 -7.27 -7.32 -22.52
C TYR A 30 -7.43 -8.83 -22.64
N TYR A 31 -6.90 -9.42 -23.71
CA TYR A 31 -7.01 -10.85 -23.97
C TYR A 31 -6.44 -11.71 -22.81
N LYS A 32 -5.38 -11.24 -22.15
CA LYS A 32 -4.75 -11.96 -21.02
C LYS A 32 -5.74 -12.20 -19.88
N GLU A 33 -6.59 -11.23 -19.59
CA GLU A 33 -7.67 -11.39 -18.62
C GLU A 33 -8.76 -12.32 -19.12
N LEU A 34 -9.13 -12.21 -20.38
CA LEU A 34 -10.13 -13.08 -21.00
C LEU A 34 -9.67 -14.54 -20.98
N ASP A 35 -8.43 -14.82 -21.34
CA ASP A 35 -7.84 -16.16 -21.32
C ASP A 35 -7.84 -16.77 -19.93
N ILE A 36 -7.32 -16.06 -18.92
CA ILE A 36 -7.17 -16.60 -17.57
C ILE A 36 -8.52 -16.89 -16.90
N LEU A 37 -9.55 -16.18 -17.28
CA LEU A 37 -10.91 -16.44 -16.83
C LEU A 37 -11.63 -17.51 -17.63
N GLY A 38 -11.11 -17.88 -18.80
CA GLY A 38 -11.67 -18.90 -19.67
C GLY A 38 -12.79 -18.40 -20.60
N PHE A 39 -12.77 -17.13 -21.00
CA PHE A 39 -13.68 -16.59 -22.01
C PHE A 39 -13.40 -17.11 -23.41
N ASP A 40 -12.19 -17.63 -23.68
CA ASP A 40 -11.81 -18.29 -24.92
C ASP A 40 -12.65 -19.54 -25.24
N ARG A 41 -13.36 -20.07 -24.25
CA ARG A 41 -14.34 -21.16 -24.45
C ARG A 41 -15.65 -20.70 -25.07
N TYR A 42 -15.93 -19.40 -25.02
CA TYR A 42 -17.19 -18.80 -25.47
C TYR A 42 -17.00 -17.89 -26.68
N TRP A 43 -15.88 -17.15 -26.74
CA TRP A 43 -15.67 -16.11 -27.73
C TRP A 43 -14.32 -16.26 -28.42
N ASN A 44 -14.29 -15.87 -29.70
CA ASN A 44 -13.08 -15.82 -30.51
C ASN A 44 -12.43 -14.43 -30.40
N TYR A 45 -11.12 -14.37 -30.22
CA TYR A 45 -10.33 -13.15 -30.23
C TYR A 45 -8.84 -13.43 -30.49
N ALA A 46 -8.13 -12.47 -31.06
CA ALA A 46 -6.70 -12.59 -31.26
C ALA A 46 -5.95 -12.43 -29.93
N LYS A 47 -4.89 -13.20 -29.73
CA LYS A 47 -4.03 -13.09 -28.53
C LYS A 47 -3.01 -11.94 -28.69
N ASN A 48 -3.55 -10.73 -28.69
CA ASN A 48 -2.82 -9.48 -28.88
C ASN A 48 -3.25 -8.46 -27.82
N ASP A 49 -2.28 -7.79 -27.17
CA ASP A 49 -2.48 -6.82 -26.10
C ASP A 49 -2.18 -5.37 -26.48
N SER A 50 -2.15 -5.07 -27.78
CA SER A 50 -2.00 -3.68 -28.28
C SER A 50 -3.12 -2.78 -27.77
N TYR A 51 -4.36 -3.29 -27.80
CA TYR A 51 -5.54 -2.58 -27.33
C TYR A 51 -6.47 -3.52 -26.52
N PRO A 52 -7.32 -2.97 -25.64
CA PRO A 52 -8.34 -3.77 -24.95
C PRO A 52 -9.45 -4.19 -25.92
N TYR A 53 -10.14 -5.28 -25.59
CA TYR A 53 -11.31 -5.76 -26.35
C TYR A 53 -12.62 -5.18 -25.84
N MET A 54 -12.68 -4.89 -24.56
CA MET A 54 -13.88 -4.41 -23.89
C MET A 54 -13.53 -3.68 -22.58
N TRP A 55 -14.56 -3.28 -21.88
CA TRP A 55 -14.44 -2.65 -20.56
C TRP A 55 -15.13 -3.49 -19.51
N ALA A 56 -14.73 -3.33 -18.25
CA ALA A 56 -15.42 -3.94 -17.12
C ALA A 56 -15.68 -2.91 -16.01
N GLU A 57 -16.90 -2.94 -15.47
CA GLU A 57 -17.29 -2.27 -14.23
C GLU A 57 -17.50 -3.32 -13.15
N ALA A 58 -16.69 -3.28 -12.11
CA ALA A 58 -16.65 -4.34 -11.11
C ALA A 58 -16.49 -5.74 -11.76
N ASN A 59 -17.49 -6.59 -11.67
CA ASN A 59 -17.51 -7.95 -12.23
C ASN A 59 -18.31 -8.05 -13.54
N ASN A 60 -18.81 -6.93 -14.06
CA ASN A 60 -19.62 -6.88 -15.28
C ASN A 60 -18.75 -6.49 -16.47
N TYR A 61 -18.89 -7.19 -17.59
CA TYR A 61 -18.13 -7.02 -18.83
C TYR A 61 -19.00 -6.39 -19.89
N PHE A 62 -18.53 -5.29 -20.49
CA PHE A 62 -19.25 -4.50 -21.47
C PHE A 62 -18.49 -4.48 -22.79
N TYR A 63 -19.10 -5.01 -23.82
CA TYR A 63 -18.61 -4.98 -25.18
C TYR A 63 -19.43 -4.01 -26.01
N ARG A 64 -18.78 -2.96 -26.56
CA ARG A 64 -19.43 -1.91 -27.37
C ARG A 64 -20.73 -1.37 -26.74
N GLY A 65 -20.65 -1.11 -25.43
CA GLY A 65 -21.74 -0.54 -24.63
C GLY A 65 -22.80 -1.51 -24.13
N ARG A 66 -22.78 -2.79 -24.55
CA ARG A 66 -23.69 -3.82 -24.05
C ARG A 66 -23.04 -4.68 -22.99
N GLN A 67 -23.74 -4.98 -21.93
CA GLN A 67 -23.26 -5.95 -20.94
C GLN A 67 -23.38 -7.37 -21.50
N VAL A 68 -22.25 -8.01 -21.78
CA VAL A 68 -22.19 -9.34 -22.42
C VAL A 68 -21.90 -10.48 -21.45
N ALA A 69 -21.31 -10.18 -20.30
CA ALA A 69 -21.02 -11.19 -19.29
C ALA A 69 -20.87 -10.58 -17.88
N LYS A 70 -20.85 -11.46 -16.90
CA LYS A 70 -20.42 -11.16 -15.52
C LYS A 70 -19.67 -12.33 -14.91
N THR A 71 -18.84 -12.06 -13.91
CA THR A 71 -18.15 -13.09 -13.13
C THR A 71 -18.67 -13.13 -11.70
N LYS A 72 -18.67 -14.32 -11.06
CA LYS A 72 -19.14 -14.54 -9.68
C LYS A 72 -18.18 -15.45 -8.93
N GLY A 73 -18.11 -15.26 -7.62
CA GLY A 73 -17.31 -16.12 -6.73
C GLY A 73 -15.83 -16.10 -7.08
N GLY A 74 -15.19 -17.23 -6.92
CA GLY A 74 -13.76 -17.43 -7.02
C GLY A 74 -13.09 -17.41 -5.64
N SER A 75 -11.90 -17.97 -5.57
CA SER A 75 -11.05 -17.98 -4.37
C SER A 75 -9.59 -17.84 -4.80
N LEU A 76 -8.66 -17.90 -3.88
CA LEU A 76 -7.23 -17.90 -4.19
C LEU A 76 -6.83 -18.97 -5.22
N TYR A 77 -7.48 -20.13 -5.19
CA TYR A 77 -7.15 -21.29 -6.03
C TYR A 77 -8.17 -21.60 -7.14
N THR A 78 -9.32 -20.91 -7.13
CA THR A 78 -10.43 -21.21 -8.05
C THR A 78 -10.80 -19.97 -8.83
N ALA A 79 -10.82 -20.09 -10.18
CA ALA A 79 -11.27 -19.01 -11.05
C ALA A 79 -12.73 -18.61 -10.73
N PRO A 80 -13.08 -17.33 -10.86
CA PRO A 80 -14.47 -16.91 -10.83
C PRO A 80 -15.29 -17.63 -11.92
N GLU A 81 -16.53 -17.96 -11.62
CA GLU A 81 -17.50 -18.49 -12.59
C GLU A 81 -17.89 -17.39 -13.59
N ILE A 82 -17.92 -17.74 -14.89
CA ILE A 82 -18.39 -16.86 -15.96
C ILE A 82 -19.88 -17.10 -16.20
N VAL A 83 -20.64 -16.03 -16.24
CA VAL A 83 -22.05 -16.05 -16.68
C VAL A 83 -22.16 -15.22 -17.95
N ILE A 84 -22.37 -15.87 -19.09
CA ILE A 84 -22.62 -15.20 -20.36
C ILE A 84 -24.06 -14.68 -20.37
N LEU A 85 -24.24 -13.44 -20.78
CA LEU A 85 -25.54 -12.74 -20.84
C LEU A 85 -25.99 -12.47 -22.28
N ASP A 86 -25.01 -12.23 -23.17
CA ASP A 86 -25.27 -11.92 -24.59
C ASP A 86 -24.03 -12.27 -25.42
N ASP A 87 -24.25 -12.57 -26.71
CA ASP A 87 -23.15 -12.77 -27.67
C ASP A 87 -22.61 -11.41 -28.12
N PRO A 88 -21.33 -11.14 -27.96
CA PRO A 88 -20.73 -9.84 -28.32
C PRO A 88 -20.74 -9.60 -29.82
N GLU A 89 -20.41 -10.63 -30.63
CA GLU A 89 -20.39 -10.58 -32.09
C GLU A 89 -21.29 -11.66 -32.70
N PRO A 90 -22.02 -11.35 -33.80
CA PRO A 90 -22.92 -12.31 -34.45
C PRO A 90 -22.13 -13.47 -35.06
N ASN A 91 -22.75 -14.65 -35.06
CA ASN A 91 -22.22 -15.87 -35.73
C ASN A 91 -20.83 -16.29 -35.28
N GLY A 92 -20.41 -16.00 -34.01
CA GLY A 92 -19.11 -16.39 -33.48
C GLY A 92 -17.91 -15.67 -34.12
N GLN A 93 -18.16 -14.53 -34.75
CA GLN A 93 -17.06 -13.70 -35.26
C GLN A 93 -16.12 -13.27 -34.14
N PRO A 94 -14.83 -13.04 -34.45
CA PRO A 94 -13.86 -12.62 -33.43
C PRO A 94 -14.17 -11.23 -32.88
N LEU A 95 -13.90 -11.03 -31.59
CA LEU A 95 -14.01 -9.72 -30.95
C LEU A 95 -13.10 -8.71 -31.64
N ARG A 96 -13.59 -7.50 -31.77
CA ARG A 96 -12.83 -6.35 -32.28
C ARG A 96 -12.23 -5.57 -31.10
N PHE A 97 -11.08 -4.99 -31.31
CA PHE A 97 -10.49 -4.05 -30.36
C PHE A 97 -11.36 -2.82 -30.12
N VAL A 98 -11.23 -2.23 -28.96
CA VAL A 98 -11.61 -0.84 -28.73
C VAL A 98 -10.74 0.03 -29.64
N ASP A 99 -11.36 0.92 -30.41
CA ASP A 99 -10.64 1.90 -31.21
C ASP A 99 -10.14 3.05 -30.31
N ILE A 100 -8.98 2.83 -29.69
CA ILE A 100 -8.38 3.79 -28.77
C ILE A 100 -8.09 5.14 -29.41
N PRO A 101 -7.47 5.23 -30.63
CA PRO A 101 -7.26 6.51 -31.29
C PRO A 101 -8.55 7.31 -31.50
N ALA A 102 -9.60 6.69 -32.02
CA ALA A 102 -10.88 7.36 -32.24
C ALA A 102 -11.58 7.73 -30.91
N MET A 103 -11.47 6.88 -29.90
CA MET A 103 -12.00 7.18 -28.55
C MET A 103 -11.29 8.40 -27.94
N VAL A 104 -9.97 8.49 -28.01
CA VAL A 104 -9.19 9.62 -27.51
C VAL A 104 -9.56 10.90 -28.27
N GLU A 105 -9.63 10.84 -29.60
CA GLU A 105 -10.00 12.00 -30.45
C GLU A 105 -11.36 12.57 -30.04
N LYS A 106 -12.37 11.72 -29.85
CA LYS A 106 -13.72 12.15 -29.43
C LYS A 106 -13.75 12.84 -28.05
N ASN A 107 -12.75 12.58 -27.20
CA ASN A 107 -12.67 13.09 -25.82
C ASN A 107 -11.60 14.19 -25.63
N ARG A 108 -10.89 14.57 -26.69
CA ARG A 108 -9.71 15.43 -26.65
C ARG A 108 -9.93 16.70 -25.84
N ASP A 109 -10.93 17.49 -26.18
CA ASP A 109 -11.19 18.80 -25.57
C ASP A 109 -11.40 18.71 -24.05
N LEU A 110 -12.13 17.67 -23.60
CA LEU A 110 -12.39 17.45 -22.17
C LEU A 110 -11.14 16.95 -21.44
N LEU A 111 -10.33 16.11 -22.08
CA LEU A 111 -9.08 15.61 -21.50
C LEU A 111 -8.03 16.71 -21.37
N GLU A 112 -7.85 17.54 -22.40
CA GLU A 112 -6.94 18.69 -22.36
C GLU A 112 -7.35 19.68 -21.28
N LYS A 113 -8.64 20.01 -21.16
CA LYS A 113 -9.17 20.88 -20.10
C LYS A 113 -8.91 20.28 -18.71
N LEU A 114 -9.20 19.01 -18.51
CA LEU A 114 -9.00 18.29 -17.25
C LEU A 114 -7.53 18.32 -16.82
N ALA A 115 -6.63 18.02 -17.77
CA ALA A 115 -5.19 18.04 -17.55
C ALA A 115 -4.70 19.46 -17.20
N ALA A 116 -5.09 20.46 -18.00
CA ALA A 116 -4.67 21.84 -17.77
C ALA A 116 -5.12 22.39 -16.42
N GLU A 117 -6.36 22.12 -16.00
CA GLU A 117 -6.88 22.50 -14.69
C GLU A 117 -6.09 21.82 -13.55
N THR A 118 -5.75 20.54 -13.71
CA THR A 118 -4.99 19.78 -12.72
C THR A 118 -3.55 20.28 -12.63
N ILE A 119 -2.87 20.51 -13.75
CA ILE A 119 -1.52 21.07 -13.82
C ILE A 119 -1.49 22.44 -13.13
N LYS A 120 -2.48 23.30 -13.39
CA LYS A 120 -2.59 24.60 -12.74
C LYS A 120 -2.77 24.48 -11.21
N LYS A 121 -3.59 23.56 -10.74
CA LYS A 121 -3.79 23.29 -9.29
C LYS A 121 -2.49 22.81 -8.64
N ILE A 122 -1.71 21.93 -9.30
CA ILE A 122 -0.40 21.46 -8.82
C ILE A 122 0.58 22.63 -8.71
N TYR A 123 0.68 23.46 -9.75
CA TYR A 123 1.56 24.62 -9.75
C TYR A 123 1.21 25.62 -8.64
N ASN A 124 -0.07 25.94 -8.45
CA ASN A 124 -0.52 26.80 -7.38
C ASN A 124 -0.16 26.23 -5.99
N THR A 125 -0.37 24.93 -5.79
CA THR A 125 0.04 24.26 -4.54
C THR A 125 1.55 24.36 -4.31
N TYR A 126 2.35 24.21 -5.35
CA TYR A 126 3.81 24.40 -5.25
C TYR A 126 4.14 25.84 -4.80
N VAL A 127 3.55 26.85 -5.41
CA VAL A 127 3.79 28.25 -5.07
C VAL A 127 3.35 28.56 -3.63
N ASP A 128 2.20 28.04 -3.19
CA ASP A 128 1.66 28.29 -1.85
C ASP A 128 2.52 27.65 -0.74
N TYR A 129 3.27 26.59 -1.06
CA TYR A 129 4.01 25.79 -0.07
C TYR A 129 5.53 25.86 -0.24
N MET A 130 6.09 26.46 -1.29
CA MET A 130 7.52 26.44 -1.57
C MET A 130 8.40 27.00 -0.44
N ASP A 131 7.88 27.94 0.37
CA ASP A 131 8.56 28.51 1.52
C ASP A 131 8.20 27.83 2.86
N ARG A 132 7.34 26.80 2.83
CA ARG A 132 6.82 26.12 4.03
C ARG A 132 7.31 24.70 4.17
N VAL A 133 7.83 24.09 3.11
CA VAL A 133 8.28 22.71 3.10
C VAL A 133 9.73 22.59 2.64
N ASP A 134 10.43 21.63 3.21
CA ASP A 134 11.82 21.33 2.89
C ASP A 134 11.97 20.58 1.58
N VAL A 135 10.95 19.79 1.20
CA VAL A 135 11.00 18.93 0.00
C VAL A 135 9.61 18.73 -0.60
N PHE A 136 9.57 18.77 -1.94
CA PHE A 136 8.43 18.29 -2.73
C PHE A 136 8.76 16.94 -3.34
N TYR A 137 7.81 16.02 -3.32
CA TYR A 137 8.01 14.70 -3.93
C TYR A 137 6.71 14.08 -4.41
N VAL A 138 6.83 13.25 -5.45
CA VAL A 138 5.74 12.37 -5.89
C VAL A 138 5.83 11.05 -5.13
N ALA A 139 4.78 10.68 -4.39
CA ALA A 139 4.69 9.38 -3.73
C ALA A 139 4.35 8.31 -4.79
N PHE A 140 5.40 7.76 -5.40
CA PHE A 140 5.29 6.84 -6.51
C PHE A 140 5.10 5.40 -6.03
N SER A 141 4.22 4.64 -6.69
CA SER A 141 3.95 3.24 -6.35
C SER A 141 4.05 2.28 -7.54
N GLY A 142 4.34 2.78 -8.74
CA GLY A 142 4.31 2.00 -9.97
C GLY A 142 2.90 1.64 -10.47
N GLY A 143 1.85 2.03 -9.75
CA GLY A 143 0.46 1.86 -10.17
C GLY A 143 -0.01 3.00 -11.08
N LYS A 144 -1.04 2.75 -11.89
CA LYS A 144 -1.60 3.67 -12.89
C LYS A 144 -1.87 5.09 -12.36
N ASP A 145 -2.40 5.19 -11.14
CA ASP A 145 -2.75 6.47 -10.53
C ASP A 145 -1.48 7.28 -10.17
N SER A 146 -0.43 6.63 -9.70
CA SER A 146 0.84 7.29 -9.38
C SER A 146 1.66 7.66 -10.63
N VAL A 147 1.51 6.91 -11.72
CA VAL A 147 2.16 7.25 -13.00
C VAL A 147 1.51 8.49 -13.61
N VAL A 148 0.18 8.58 -13.60
CA VAL A 148 -0.57 9.78 -14.04
C VAL A 148 -0.24 10.99 -13.15
N ALA A 149 -0.20 10.81 -11.82
CA ALA A 149 0.16 11.90 -10.92
C ALA A 149 1.58 12.41 -11.19
N LEU A 150 2.54 11.52 -11.47
CA LEU A 150 3.91 11.89 -11.84
C LEU A 150 3.95 12.65 -13.15
N ASP A 151 3.26 12.21 -14.18
CA ASP A 151 3.19 12.90 -15.48
C ASP A 151 2.66 14.33 -15.32
N LEU A 152 1.56 14.51 -14.59
CA LEU A 152 0.98 15.84 -14.33
C LEU A 152 1.92 16.74 -13.52
N VAL A 153 2.66 16.20 -12.54
CA VAL A 153 3.64 16.96 -11.75
C VAL A 153 4.83 17.37 -12.61
N GLN A 154 5.34 16.50 -13.50
CA GLN A 154 6.42 16.82 -14.43
C GLN A 154 6.05 17.96 -15.39
N ARG A 155 4.78 18.03 -15.79
CA ARG A 155 4.27 19.11 -16.65
C ARG A 155 4.04 20.42 -15.88
N ALA A 156 3.77 20.31 -14.58
CA ALA A 156 3.47 21.46 -13.73
C ALA A 156 4.72 22.15 -13.18
N LEU A 157 5.77 21.39 -12.88
CA LEU A 157 6.94 21.86 -12.11
C LEU A 157 8.26 21.62 -12.84
N PRO A 158 9.26 22.52 -12.64
CA PRO A 158 10.63 22.25 -13.10
C PRO A 158 11.16 20.96 -12.45
N HIS A 159 11.86 20.14 -13.21
CA HIS A 159 12.28 18.80 -12.82
C HIS A 159 13.21 18.76 -11.58
N ASN A 160 13.94 19.84 -11.31
CA ASN A 160 14.80 19.96 -10.13
C ASN A 160 14.06 20.43 -8.87
N LYS A 161 12.75 20.70 -8.93
CA LYS A 161 11.96 21.21 -7.81
C LYS A 161 11.21 20.13 -7.05
N PHE A 162 11.19 18.92 -7.54
CA PHE A 162 10.57 17.78 -6.87
C PHE A 162 11.41 16.51 -7.05
N LYS A 163 11.10 15.49 -6.29
CA LYS A 163 11.72 14.17 -6.35
C LYS A 163 10.66 13.12 -6.54
N VAL A 164 11.05 11.94 -6.98
CA VAL A 164 10.17 10.76 -7.03
C VAL A 164 10.57 9.80 -5.92
N LEU A 165 9.66 9.47 -5.02
CA LEU A 165 9.91 8.58 -3.89
C LEU A 165 9.12 7.29 -4.04
N PHE A 166 9.83 6.19 -4.27
CA PHE A 166 9.27 4.83 -4.32
C PHE A 166 9.56 4.07 -3.03
N GLY A 167 8.50 3.65 -2.32
CA GLY A 167 8.63 2.75 -1.17
C GLY A 167 8.67 1.30 -1.65
N ASP A 168 9.88 0.76 -1.78
CA ASP A 168 10.12 -0.62 -2.21
C ASP A 168 9.85 -1.60 -1.08
N THR A 169 8.70 -2.26 -1.12
CA THR A 169 8.31 -3.24 -0.10
C THR A 169 9.01 -4.60 -0.27
N GLY A 170 9.62 -4.86 -1.43
CA GLY A 170 10.12 -6.18 -1.80
C GLY A 170 9.01 -7.19 -2.16
N MET A 171 7.73 -6.76 -2.10
CA MET A 171 6.55 -7.62 -2.30
C MET A 171 5.66 -7.16 -3.46
N GLU A 172 6.08 -6.16 -4.25
CA GLU A 172 5.28 -5.68 -5.38
C GLU A 172 5.21 -6.73 -6.50
N PHE A 173 4.25 -6.60 -7.40
CA PHE A 173 4.18 -7.44 -8.59
C PHE A 173 5.46 -7.29 -9.43
N PRO A 174 5.97 -8.35 -10.08
CA PRO A 174 7.09 -8.25 -11.03
C PRO A 174 6.87 -7.17 -12.09
N ASP A 175 5.66 -7.06 -12.63
CA ASP A 175 5.31 -6.01 -13.61
C ASP A 175 5.34 -4.59 -13.01
N THR A 176 5.10 -4.45 -11.71
CA THR A 176 5.27 -3.18 -11.00
C THR A 176 6.74 -2.78 -10.96
N TYR A 177 7.65 -3.71 -10.68
CA TYR A 177 9.09 -3.45 -10.73
C TYR A 177 9.55 -3.08 -12.14
N THR A 178 9.00 -3.71 -13.18
CA THR A 178 9.25 -3.32 -14.58
C THR A 178 8.84 -1.86 -14.81
N THR A 179 7.66 -1.46 -14.33
CA THR A 179 7.19 -0.06 -14.42
C THR A 179 8.12 0.89 -13.67
N VAL A 180 8.50 0.54 -12.44
CA VAL A 180 9.39 1.34 -11.58
C VAL A 180 10.74 1.53 -12.25
N ASN A 181 11.37 0.46 -12.78
CA ASN A 181 12.65 0.53 -13.45
C ASN A 181 12.61 1.43 -14.70
N ARG A 182 11.51 1.35 -15.48
CA ARG A 182 11.30 2.20 -16.66
C ARG A 182 11.19 3.68 -16.27
N ILE A 183 10.36 3.98 -15.27
CA ILE A 183 10.16 5.37 -14.81
C ILE A 183 11.44 5.92 -14.16
N GLU A 184 12.20 5.13 -13.40
CA GLU A 184 13.47 5.54 -12.84
C GLU A 184 14.48 5.91 -13.94
N ALA A 185 14.56 5.11 -15.03
CA ALA A 185 15.38 5.42 -16.17
C ALA A 185 14.95 6.74 -16.85
N GLN A 186 13.66 6.94 -17.07
CA GLN A 186 13.11 8.19 -17.61
C GLN A 186 13.40 9.39 -16.71
N CYS A 187 13.23 9.26 -15.40
CA CYS A 187 13.57 10.32 -14.44
C CYS A 187 15.05 10.71 -14.54
N LYS A 188 15.93 9.72 -14.63
CA LYS A 188 17.38 9.96 -14.79
C LYS A 188 17.70 10.73 -16.07
N GLU A 189 17.09 10.38 -17.19
CA GLU A 189 17.26 11.07 -18.47
C GLU A 189 16.76 12.52 -18.41
N GLN A 190 15.70 12.78 -17.65
CA GLN A 190 15.06 14.07 -17.48
C GLN A 190 15.66 14.92 -16.35
N GLY A 191 16.65 14.41 -15.61
CA GLY A 191 17.27 15.10 -14.48
C GLY A 191 16.37 15.17 -13.22
N ILE A 192 15.43 14.27 -13.08
CA ILE A 192 14.58 14.12 -11.89
C ILE A 192 15.23 13.12 -10.94
N GLU A 193 15.40 13.50 -9.69
CA GLU A 193 15.94 12.59 -8.67
C GLU A 193 14.89 11.53 -8.27
N PHE A 194 15.25 10.27 -8.48
CA PHE A 194 14.44 9.11 -8.11
C PHE A 194 15.05 8.40 -6.89
N VAL A 195 14.27 8.24 -5.84
CA VAL A 195 14.69 7.68 -4.56
C VAL A 195 13.94 6.38 -4.27
N ARG A 196 14.67 5.29 -4.07
CA ARG A 196 14.12 4.00 -3.60
C ARG A 196 14.32 3.89 -2.09
N ALA A 197 13.23 3.91 -1.36
CA ALA A 197 13.22 3.69 0.08
C ALA A 197 12.84 2.24 0.38
N LYS A 198 13.78 1.47 0.94
CA LYS A 198 13.63 0.03 1.18
C LYS A 198 13.97 -0.33 2.62
N SER A 199 13.21 -1.25 3.20
CA SER A 199 13.55 -1.88 4.47
C SER A 199 14.82 -2.74 4.33
N HIS A 200 15.62 -2.83 5.40
CA HIS A 200 16.74 -3.77 5.45
C HIS A 200 16.29 -5.24 5.61
N PHE A 201 15.03 -5.47 6.03
CA PHE A 201 14.45 -6.80 6.03
C PHE A 201 13.97 -7.21 4.65
N SER A 202 14.19 -8.47 4.29
CA SER A 202 13.43 -9.10 3.23
C SER A 202 11.97 -9.36 3.68
N PRO A 203 11.02 -9.47 2.75
CA PRO A 203 9.66 -9.84 3.08
C PRO A 203 9.56 -11.14 3.88
N GLU A 204 10.28 -12.17 3.45
CA GLU A 204 10.26 -13.50 4.06
C GLU A 204 10.79 -13.47 5.50
N GLU A 205 11.89 -12.74 5.76
CA GLU A 205 12.42 -12.56 7.11
C GLU A 205 11.43 -11.89 8.03
N SER A 206 10.83 -10.78 7.57
CA SER A 206 9.86 -10.03 8.36
C SER A 206 8.59 -10.84 8.62
N TRP A 207 8.10 -11.61 7.63
CA TRP A 207 6.92 -12.46 7.80
C TRP A 207 7.18 -13.61 8.80
N ARG A 208 8.39 -14.18 8.82
CA ARG A 208 8.76 -15.18 9.85
C ARG A 208 8.88 -14.56 11.23
N LYS A 209 9.34 -13.30 11.35
CA LYS A 209 9.50 -12.61 12.62
C LYS A 209 8.17 -12.08 13.19
N PHE A 210 7.33 -11.48 12.35
CA PHE A 210 6.08 -10.83 12.76
C PHE A 210 4.83 -11.66 12.49
N GLY A 211 4.97 -12.75 11.77
CA GLY A 211 3.87 -13.50 11.17
C GLY A 211 3.25 -12.75 9.97
N PRO A 212 2.44 -13.44 9.14
CA PRO A 212 1.79 -12.83 8.00
C PRO A 212 1.01 -11.57 8.37
N PRO A 213 1.08 -10.50 7.58
CA PRO A 213 0.28 -9.30 7.83
C PRO A 213 -1.21 -9.61 7.68
N ALA A 214 -2.05 -8.92 8.43
CA ALA A 214 -3.51 -9.11 8.40
C ALA A 214 -4.23 -7.78 8.21
N THR A 215 -5.55 -7.82 7.99
CA THR A 215 -6.36 -6.63 7.68
C THR A 215 -6.24 -5.54 8.74
N VAL A 216 -6.19 -5.91 10.02
CA VAL A 216 -6.01 -4.97 11.14
C VAL A 216 -4.56 -4.87 11.62
N THR A 217 -3.73 -5.88 11.37
CA THR A 217 -2.32 -5.92 11.80
C THR A 217 -1.41 -5.75 10.59
N ARG A 218 -1.41 -4.54 10.01
CA ARG A 218 -0.66 -4.20 8.79
C ARG A 218 0.75 -3.67 9.09
N TRP A 219 1.48 -4.36 9.93
CA TRP A 219 2.86 -4.00 10.25
C TRP A 219 3.75 -3.87 9.00
N CYS A 220 3.44 -4.61 7.93
CA CYS A 220 4.18 -4.55 6.66
C CYS A 220 4.17 -3.15 6.02
N CYS A 221 3.08 -2.39 6.17
CA CYS A 221 3.01 -1.02 5.65
C CYS A 221 3.95 -0.09 6.42
N SER A 222 4.08 -0.27 7.76
CA SER A 222 5.00 0.53 8.57
C SER A 222 6.45 0.15 8.29
N VAL A 223 6.79 -1.13 8.38
CA VAL A 223 8.17 -1.64 8.30
C VAL A 223 8.76 -1.55 6.90
N HIS A 224 7.97 -1.83 5.86
CA HIS A 224 8.47 -1.88 4.47
C HIS A 224 8.13 -0.65 3.63
N LYS A 225 7.27 0.25 4.11
CA LYS A 225 6.87 1.40 3.32
C LYS A 225 7.06 2.72 4.06
N THR A 226 6.34 2.94 5.17
CA THR A 226 6.33 4.26 5.82
C THR A 226 7.69 4.58 6.47
N ALA A 227 8.23 3.68 7.30
CA ALA A 227 9.50 3.94 7.99
C ALA A 227 10.67 4.15 7.01
N PRO A 228 10.90 3.30 5.99
CA PRO A 228 11.96 3.56 5.02
C PRO A 228 11.81 4.88 4.27
N GLN A 229 10.57 5.28 3.91
CA GLN A 229 10.33 6.55 3.23
C GLN A 229 10.65 7.75 4.11
N VAL A 230 10.24 7.73 5.40
CA VAL A 230 10.56 8.81 6.34
C VAL A 230 12.06 8.93 6.57
N ILE A 231 12.75 7.80 6.74
CA ILE A 231 14.22 7.79 6.92
C ILE A 231 14.89 8.38 5.67
N ALA A 232 14.51 7.94 4.48
CA ALA A 232 15.06 8.47 3.23
C ALA A 232 14.82 9.99 3.08
N LEU A 233 13.64 10.49 3.45
CA LEU A 233 13.35 11.93 3.40
C LEU A 233 14.15 12.73 4.44
N ARG A 234 14.40 12.17 5.63
CA ARG A 234 15.32 12.77 6.62
C ARG A 234 16.75 12.85 6.11
N GLU A 235 17.23 11.80 5.47
CA GLU A 235 18.56 11.76 4.84
C GLU A 235 18.67 12.80 3.71
N LEU A 236 17.67 12.87 2.83
CA LEU A 236 17.62 13.83 1.71
C LEU A 236 17.61 15.29 2.18
N THR A 237 16.89 15.60 3.24
CA THR A 237 16.74 16.97 3.75
C THR A 237 17.81 17.34 4.78
N GLY A 238 18.51 16.36 5.35
CA GLY A 238 19.42 16.55 6.47
C GLY A 238 18.72 16.97 7.78
N LYS A 239 17.39 16.80 7.85
CA LYS A 239 16.57 17.24 9.00
C LYS A 239 15.79 16.07 9.60
N SER A 240 15.90 15.87 10.91
CA SER A 240 15.13 14.86 11.64
C SER A 240 13.63 15.16 11.69
N ASN A 241 13.27 16.44 11.69
CA ASN A 241 11.90 16.97 11.73
C ASN A 241 11.55 17.70 10.42
N PHE A 242 11.90 17.13 9.27
CA PHE A 242 11.60 17.72 7.97
C PHE A 242 10.11 17.95 7.77
N THR A 243 9.80 18.89 6.90
CA THR A 243 8.46 19.09 6.33
C THR A 243 8.48 18.76 4.84
N GLY A 244 7.47 18.05 4.35
CA GLY A 244 7.44 17.63 2.97
C GLY A 244 6.05 17.70 2.36
N MET A 245 5.95 18.11 1.08
CA MET A 245 4.74 18.02 0.28
C MET A 245 4.79 16.79 -0.60
N ALA A 246 3.92 15.82 -0.34
CA ALA A 246 3.74 14.61 -1.14
C ALA A 246 2.63 14.81 -2.17
N PHE A 247 2.91 14.72 -3.46
CA PHE A 247 1.90 14.56 -4.50
C PHE A 247 1.53 13.09 -4.61
N ILE A 248 0.26 12.75 -4.37
CA ILE A 248 -0.20 11.37 -4.22
C ILE A 248 -1.31 11.08 -5.24
N GLY A 249 -1.14 10.00 -6.01
CA GLY A 249 -2.15 9.51 -6.95
C GLY A 249 -3.31 8.80 -6.23
N VAL A 250 -4.13 9.55 -5.50
CA VAL A 250 -5.33 9.05 -4.81
C VAL A 250 -6.58 9.63 -5.48
N ARG A 251 -7.62 8.80 -5.64
CA ARG A 251 -8.92 9.20 -6.19
C ARG A 251 -10.05 8.92 -5.20
N ALA A 252 -10.97 9.88 -5.05
CA ALA A 252 -12.13 9.79 -4.15
C ALA A 252 -13.02 8.57 -4.48
N SER A 253 -13.17 8.25 -5.78
CA SER A 253 -14.00 7.15 -6.27
C SER A 253 -13.49 5.75 -5.91
N GLU A 254 -12.25 5.59 -5.43
CA GLU A 254 -11.68 4.27 -5.09
C GLU A 254 -12.27 3.65 -3.82
N SER A 255 -12.75 4.45 -2.87
CA SER A 255 -13.38 3.96 -1.64
C SER A 255 -14.06 5.09 -0.85
N ILE A 256 -15.03 4.74 0.01
CA ILE A 256 -15.70 5.68 0.92
C ILE A 256 -14.68 6.45 1.79
N SER A 257 -13.69 5.76 2.35
CA SER A 257 -12.65 6.41 3.16
C SER A 257 -11.81 7.44 2.38
N ARG A 258 -11.66 7.27 1.05
CA ARG A 258 -10.91 8.21 0.20
C ARG A 258 -11.76 9.37 -0.30
N SER A 259 -13.09 9.20 -0.35
CA SER A 259 -14.00 10.29 -0.71
C SER A 259 -14.05 11.41 0.34
N GLU A 260 -13.57 11.13 1.56
CA GLU A 260 -13.46 12.07 2.66
C GLU A 260 -12.11 12.83 2.68
N TYR A 261 -11.21 12.54 1.74
CA TYR A 261 -9.91 13.22 1.68
C TYR A 261 -10.04 14.62 1.12
N ASP A 262 -9.27 15.55 1.69
CA ASP A 262 -9.09 16.88 1.16
C ASP A 262 -8.07 16.89 0.00
N TYR A 263 -8.13 17.93 -0.83
CA TYR A 263 -7.14 18.14 -1.89
C TYR A 263 -5.73 18.32 -1.30
N VAL A 264 -5.60 19.08 -0.21
CA VAL A 264 -4.38 19.17 0.60
C VAL A 264 -4.71 18.89 2.06
N SER A 265 -3.97 17.98 2.69
CA SER A 265 -4.10 17.65 4.10
C SER A 265 -2.74 17.61 4.80
N LEU A 266 -2.72 17.67 6.15
CA LEU A 266 -1.52 17.64 6.98
C LEU A 266 -1.55 16.47 7.95
N GLY A 267 -0.42 15.73 8.04
CA GLY A 267 -0.16 14.76 9.12
C GLY A 267 -0.84 13.39 8.99
N GLU A 268 -1.41 13.06 7.84
CA GLU A 268 -2.15 11.80 7.66
C GLU A 268 -1.27 10.54 7.80
N LYS A 269 -0.02 10.58 7.37
CA LYS A 269 0.89 9.44 7.40
C LYS A 269 2.00 9.58 8.43
N HIS A 270 2.59 10.73 8.52
CA HIS A 270 3.59 11.05 9.53
C HIS A 270 3.59 12.56 9.82
N LYS A 271 4.12 12.92 10.98
CA LYS A 271 4.25 14.30 11.40
C LYS A 271 5.11 15.11 10.42
N GLY A 272 4.64 16.27 9.99
CA GLY A 272 5.36 17.15 9.05
C GLY A 272 5.09 16.87 7.57
N GLN A 273 4.32 15.81 7.21
CA GLN A 273 3.93 15.59 5.82
C GLN A 273 2.64 16.33 5.48
N TYR A 274 2.69 17.16 4.43
CA TYR A 274 1.54 17.60 3.67
C TYR A 274 1.27 16.62 2.54
N SER A 275 0.01 16.30 2.30
CA SER A 275 -0.43 15.43 1.21
C SER A 275 -1.27 16.24 0.24
N CYS A 276 -0.82 16.37 -1.01
CA CYS A 276 -1.60 16.93 -2.11
C CYS A 276 -2.10 15.77 -2.99
N ASN A 277 -3.39 15.73 -3.27
CA ASN A 277 -4.06 14.70 -4.06
C ASN A 277 -4.52 15.26 -5.42
N PRO A 278 -3.62 15.41 -6.43
CA PRO A 278 -3.92 16.15 -7.66
C PRO A 278 -5.09 15.60 -8.45
N ILE A 279 -5.24 14.28 -8.46
CA ILE A 279 -6.27 13.55 -9.21
C ILE A 279 -7.42 13.05 -8.30
N LEU A 280 -7.61 13.67 -7.13
CA LEU A 280 -8.63 13.24 -6.16
C LEU A 280 -10.03 13.18 -6.78
N GLU A 281 -10.37 14.15 -7.61
CA GLU A 281 -11.66 14.26 -8.27
C GLU A 281 -11.78 13.49 -9.60
N TRP A 282 -10.71 12.81 -10.03
CA TRP A 282 -10.74 12.01 -11.27
C TRP A 282 -11.41 10.66 -11.04
N ASN A 283 -12.17 10.19 -12.00
CA ASN A 283 -12.64 8.80 -12.03
C ASN A 283 -11.75 7.92 -12.91
N SER A 284 -12.06 6.63 -12.95
CA SER A 284 -11.28 5.66 -13.69
C SER A 284 -11.36 5.85 -15.22
N ALA A 285 -12.49 6.33 -15.73
CA ALA A 285 -12.64 6.63 -17.17
C ALA A 285 -11.68 7.74 -17.59
N GLU A 286 -11.69 8.87 -16.87
CA GLU A 286 -10.79 10.00 -17.10
C GLU A 286 -9.32 9.55 -17.01
N LEU A 287 -8.98 8.73 -16.01
CA LEU A 287 -7.63 8.23 -15.78
C LEU A 287 -7.12 7.37 -16.94
N TYR A 288 -7.90 6.37 -17.37
CA TYR A 288 -7.46 5.49 -18.47
C TYR A 288 -7.45 6.23 -19.82
N MET A 289 -8.40 7.13 -20.08
CA MET A 289 -8.36 7.93 -21.28
C MET A 289 -7.13 8.85 -21.32
N TYR A 290 -6.76 9.45 -20.18
CA TYR A 290 -5.53 10.24 -20.08
C TYR A 290 -4.28 9.38 -20.30
N ILE A 291 -4.23 8.16 -19.77
CA ILE A 291 -3.14 7.22 -20.04
C ILE A 291 -2.99 6.96 -21.55
N TYR A 292 -4.10 6.76 -22.24
CA TYR A 292 -4.09 6.52 -23.69
C TYR A 292 -3.79 7.78 -24.51
N SER A 293 -4.30 8.96 -24.11
CA SER A 293 -4.06 10.22 -24.83
C SER A 293 -2.60 10.67 -24.79
N GLU A 294 -1.91 10.39 -23.68
CA GLU A 294 -0.53 10.81 -23.46
C GLU A 294 0.49 9.67 -23.69
N ASP A 295 0.04 8.54 -24.23
CA ASP A 295 0.86 7.33 -24.45
C ASP A 295 1.64 6.90 -23.20
N ILE A 296 1.04 7.05 -22.03
CA ILE A 296 1.63 6.69 -20.75
C ILE A 296 1.71 5.17 -20.63
N TYR A 297 2.86 4.66 -20.22
CA TYR A 297 3.06 3.23 -20.03
C TYR A 297 2.09 2.66 -18.97
N LEU A 298 1.18 1.81 -19.41
CA LEU A 298 0.28 1.04 -18.54
C LEU A 298 0.97 -0.27 -18.16
N SER A 299 1.18 -0.48 -16.86
CA SER A 299 1.79 -1.72 -16.35
C SER A 299 1.05 -2.96 -16.85
N GLU A 300 1.80 -3.99 -17.25
CA GLU A 300 1.28 -5.29 -17.68
C GLU A 300 0.37 -5.95 -16.64
N ALA A 301 0.55 -5.64 -15.35
CA ALA A 301 -0.34 -6.13 -14.30
C ALA A 301 -1.82 -5.79 -14.57
N TYR A 302 -2.12 -4.62 -15.15
CA TYR A 302 -3.49 -4.23 -15.49
C TYR A 302 -4.02 -4.98 -16.71
N LYS A 303 -3.17 -5.21 -17.72
CA LYS A 303 -3.52 -6.01 -18.90
C LYS A 303 -3.77 -7.49 -18.52
N LYS A 304 -3.14 -7.97 -17.47
CA LYS A 304 -3.34 -9.29 -16.87
C LYS A 304 -4.60 -9.40 -15.99
N GLY A 305 -5.42 -8.37 -15.93
CA GLY A 305 -6.71 -8.37 -15.24
C GLY A 305 -6.67 -7.95 -13.76
N ASN A 306 -5.52 -7.51 -13.24
CA ASN A 306 -5.45 -6.95 -11.89
C ASN A 306 -6.09 -5.55 -11.88
N ARG A 307 -6.96 -5.30 -10.91
CA ARG A 307 -7.59 -3.97 -10.73
C ARG A 307 -6.66 -2.98 -10.06
N ARG A 308 -5.72 -3.48 -9.29
CA ARG A 308 -4.71 -2.71 -8.56
C ARG A 308 -3.36 -3.40 -8.70
N ALA A 309 -2.33 -2.66 -9.04
CA ALA A 309 -0.95 -3.07 -8.86
C ALA A 309 -0.52 -2.68 -7.43
N GLY A 310 0.09 -3.62 -6.71
CA GLY A 310 0.52 -3.45 -5.32
C GLY A 310 1.22 -4.70 -4.83
N CYS A 311 1.22 -4.94 -3.51
CA CYS A 311 1.86 -6.13 -2.96
C CYS A 311 1.15 -7.41 -3.41
N LEU A 312 1.94 -8.43 -3.80
CA LEU A 312 1.47 -9.75 -4.28
C LEU A 312 0.48 -10.40 -3.33
N VAL A 313 0.83 -10.49 -2.04
CA VAL A 313 0.01 -11.11 -1.00
C VAL A 313 -0.41 -10.03 -0.01
N CYS A 314 -1.41 -9.24 -0.39
CA CYS A 314 -1.91 -8.16 0.44
C CYS A 314 -3.17 -8.61 1.21
N PRO A 315 -3.22 -8.46 2.55
CA PRO A 315 -4.42 -8.84 3.32
C PRO A 315 -5.67 -8.02 2.95
N ARG A 316 -5.51 -6.92 2.24
CA ARG A 316 -6.62 -6.08 1.74
C ARG A 316 -6.93 -6.30 0.25
N ALA A 317 -6.26 -7.23 -0.39
CA ALA A 317 -6.61 -7.59 -1.76
C ALA A 317 -7.95 -8.31 -1.81
N ALA A 318 -8.74 -8.02 -2.85
CA ALA A 318 -9.94 -8.78 -3.15
C ALA A 318 -9.57 -10.18 -3.66
N GLU A 319 -10.42 -11.17 -3.43
CA GLU A 319 -10.21 -12.58 -3.82
C GLU A 319 -9.85 -12.73 -5.30
N ARG A 320 -10.55 -12.00 -6.17
CA ARG A 320 -10.22 -11.97 -7.60
C ARG A 320 -8.77 -11.52 -7.86
N ASN A 321 -8.30 -10.52 -7.15
CA ASN A 321 -6.93 -10.01 -7.31
C ASN A 321 -5.90 -11.02 -6.80
N ASP A 322 -6.22 -11.74 -5.72
CA ASP A 322 -5.39 -12.83 -5.20
C ASP A 322 -5.29 -13.98 -6.22
N TYR A 323 -6.40 -14.36 -6.85
CA TYR A 323 -6.42 -15.35 -7.93
C TYR A 323 -5.52 -14.93 -9.10
N MET A 324 -5.72 -13.71 -9.61
CA MET A 324 -4.92 -13.18 -10.72
C MET A 324 -3.44 -13.11 -10.37
N ALA A 325 -3.09 -12.59 -9.19
CA ALA A 325 -1.71 -12.50 -8.72
C ALA A 325 -1.07 -13.88 -8.61
N ARG A 326 -1.78 -14.85 -8.04
CA ARG A 326 -1.28 -16.23 -7.90
C ARG A 326 -1.03 -16.90 -9.25
N VAL A 327 -1.94 -16.77 -10.19
CA VAL A 327 -1.80 -17.45 -11.50
C VAL A 327 -0.65 -16.85 -12.32
N TRP A 328 -0.53 -15.53 -12.33
CA TRP A 328 0.52 -14.85 -13.09
C TRP A 328 1.91 -14.86 -12.46
N TYR A 329 1.99 -14.91 -11.13
CA TYR A 329 3.24 -14.80 -10.37
C TYR A 329 3.36 -15.94 -9.34
N THR A 330 3.07 -17.16 -9.78
CA THR A 330 2.94 -18.35 -8.91
C THR A 330 4.14 -18.53 -7.99
N LYS A 331 5.36 -18.39 -8.50
CA LYS A 331 6.58 -18.63 -7.72
C LYS A 331 6.75 -17.65 -6.57
N GLU A 332 6.61 -16.37 -6.86
CA GLU A 332 6.77 -15.29 -5.89
C GLU A 332 5.61 -15.30 -4.88
N PHE A 333 4.40 -15.59 -5.36
CA PHE A 333 3.21 -15.70 -4.53
C PHE A 333 3.30 -16.87 -3.56
N ASP A 334 3.65 -18.05 -4.04
CA ASP A 334 3.70 -19.28 -3.24
C ASP A 334 4.82 -19.22 -2.20
N SER A 335 5.90 -18.47 -2.41
CA SER A 335 6.94 -18.27 -1.39
C SER A 335 6.38 -17.67 -0.09
N LEU A 336 5.51 -16.69 -0.21
CA LEU A 336 4.85 -16.04 0.93
C LEU A 336 3.70 -16.89 1.50
N VAL A 337 2.93 -17.54 0.65
CA VAL A 337 1.85 -18.46 1.08
C VAL A 337 2.41 -19.64 1.87
N ASN A 338 3.59 -20.15 1.52
CA ASN A 338 4.26 -21.20 2.28
C ASN A 338 4.63 -20.77 3.71
N ILE A 339 4.93 -19.48 3.94
CA ILE A 339 5.14 -18.97 5.30
C ILE A 339 3.81 -19.01 6.08
N ILE A 340 2.70 -18.62 5.45
CA ILE A 340 1.36 -18.74 6.06
C ILE A 340 1.08 -20.21 6.41
N ARG A 341 1.29 -21.12 5.46
CA ARG A 341 1.09 -22.55 5.64
C ARG A 341 1.87 -23.10 6.83
N ASN A 342 3.17 -22.83 6.87
CA ASN A 342 4.05 -23.32 7.93
C ASN A 342 3.65 -22.78 9.29
N MET A 343 3.20 -21.53 9.37
CA MET A 343 2.76 -20.92 10.62
C MET A 343 1.48 -21.58 11.18
N TYR A 344 0.54 -21.90 10.30
CA TYR A 344 -0.75 -22.45 10.73
C TYR A 344 -0.83 -23.99 10.67
N ALA A 345 0.23 -24.68 10.22
CA ALA A 345 0.22 -26.13 10.03
C ALA A 345 -0.22 -26.92 11.27
N LYS A 346 0.23 -26.49 12.47
CA LYS A 346 -0.14 -27.15 13.74
C LYS A 346 -1.55 -26.80 14.24
N SER A 347 -2.22 -25.83 13.64
CA SER A 347 -3.54 -25.32 14.09
C SER A 347 -4.69 -26.04 13.39
N PHE A 348 -4.41 -26.89 12.41
CA PHE A 348 -5.40 -27.61 11.60
C PHE A 348 -5.20 -29.11 11.65
N PRO A 349 -6.30 -29.91 11.66
CA PRO A 349 -6.23 -31.36 11.79
C PRO A 349 -5.76 -32.05 10.50
N SER A 350 -5.84 -31.38 9.33
CA SER A 350 -5.43 -31.93 8.03
C SER A 350 -4.95 -30.82 7.09
N ASP A 351 -4.18 -31.22 6.08
CA ASP A 351 -3.74 -30.31 5.02
C ASP A 351 -4.92 -29.76 4.21
N ASP A 352 -5.99 -30.52 4.03
CA ASP A 352 -7.19 -30.04 3.31
C ASP A 352 -7.86 -28.89 4.04
N SER A 353 -8.05 -29.01 5.36
CA SER A 353 -8.64 -27.93 6.17
C SER A 353 -7.74 -26.69 6.22
N LEU A 354 -6.42 -26.86 6.25
CA LEU A 354 -5.46 -25.77 6.15
C LEU A 354 -5.50 -25.11 4.76
N ASN A 355 -5.60 -25.89 3.69
CA ASN A 355 -5.72 -25.39 2.33
C ASN A 355 -7.00 -24.57 2.15
N GLU A 356 -8.11 -25.04 2.67
CA GLU A 356 -9.38 -24.33 2.65
C GLU A 356 -9.30 -23.00 3.43
N PHE A 357 -8.72 -23.02 4.62
CA PHE A 357 -8.47 -21.80 5.42
C PHE A 357 -7.64 -20.77 4.65
N ILE A 358 -6.56 -21.20 3.99
CA ILE A 358 -5.70 -20.32 3.18
C ILE A 358 -6.47 -19.82 1.96
N ALA A 359 -7.19 -20.69 1.25
CA ALA A 359 -7.97 -20.37 0.05
C ALA A 359 -9.03 -19.30 0.30
N ASN A 360 -9.68 -19.38 1.45
CA ASN A 360 -10.73 -18.45 1.88
C ASN A 360 -10.17 -17.20 2.60
N GLY A 361 -8.83 -17.05 2.65
CA GLY A 361 -8.20 -15.87 3.25
C GLY A 361 -8.35 -15.78 4.76
N GLY A 362 -8.55 -16.89 5.48
CA GLY A 362 -8.74 -16.92 6.94
C GLY A 362 -7.58 -16.26 7.71
N TRP A 363 -6.35 -16.37 7.21
CA TRP A 363 -5.17 -15.71 7.76
C TRP A 363 -5.27 -14.18 7.77
N LYS A 364 -6.06 -13.56 6.88
CA LYS A 364 -6.28 -12.11 6.80
C LYS A 364 -7.01 -11.55 8.03
N ALA A 365 -7.70 -12.40 8.79
CA ALA A 365 -8.49 -12.01 9.97
C ALA A 365 -7.68 -11.93 11.27
N ARG A 366 -6.38 -12.25 11.25
CA ARG A 366 -5.50 -12.22 12.43
C ARG A 366 -5.52 -10.84 13.10
N LYS A 367 -5.76 -10.83 14.42
CA LYS A 367 -5.91 -9.57 15.20
C LYS A 367 -4.68 -9.20 16.03
N ASN A 368 -3.83 -10.18 16.34
CA ASN A 368 -2.67 -10.00 17.23
C ASN A 368 -1.58 -11.05 16.95
N GLY A 369 -0.56 -11.11 17.81
CA GLY A 369 0.57 -12.05 17.69
C GLY A 369 0.40 -13.37 18.44
N ARG A 370 -0.78 -13.70 18.99
CA ARG A 370 -0.96 -14.92 19.80
C ARG A 370 -0.84 -16.21 18.99
N ASP A 371 -1.09 -16.11 17.69
CA ASP A 371 -0.99 -17.26 16.76
C ASP A 371 0.46 -17.50 16.32
N ILE A 372 1.41 -16.67 16.77
CA ILE A 372 2.83 -16.82 16.49
C ILE A 372 3.44 -17.52 17.69
N ASP A 373 4.13 -18.61 17.44
CA ASP A 373 4.92 -19.33 18.45
C ASP A 373 6.22 -18.51 18.74
N VAL A 374 6.04 -17.40 19.43
CA VAL A 374 7.14 -16.55 19.90
C VAL A 374 7.35 -16.87 21.38
N GLN A 375 8.51 -17.36 21.72
CA GLN A 375 8.92 -17.39 23.12
C GLN A 375 8.88 -15.96 23.68
N LEU A 376 7.95 -15.71 24.59
CA LEU A 376 7.80 -14.42 25.23
C LEU A 376 8.96 -14.21 26.21
N ASN A 377 10.00 -13.52 25.76
CA ASN A 377 11.13 -13.12 26.60
C ASN A 377 10.77 -12.00 27.59
N TYR A 378 9.49 -11.79 27.84
CA TYR A 378 8.97 -10.72 28.69
C TYR A 378 7.78 -11.24 29.52
N SER A 379 7.81 -11.01 30.82
CA SER A 379 6.69 -11.30 31.71
C SER A 379 6.51 -10.22 32.77
N GLU A 380 5.30 -10.12 33.30
CA GLU A 380 4.93 -9.20 34.37
C GLU A 380 4.32 -10.01 35.52
N SER A 381 4.75 -9.71 36.76
CA SER A 381 4.21 -10.27 37.98
C SER A 381 4.18 -9.21 39.08
N SER A 382 3.67 -9.57 40.25
CA SER A 382 3.72 -8.73 41.43
C SER A 382 3.98 -9.60 42.68
N GLU A 383 4.79 -9.12 43.56
CA GLU A 383 5.10 -9.75 44.85
C GLU A 383 5.04 -8.71 45.97
N LYS A 384 4.15 -8.94 46.96
CA LYS A 384 3.93 -8.02 48.12
C LYS A 384 3.69 -6.57 47.64
N GLU A 385 4.65 -5.69 47.84
CA GLU A 385 4.58 -4.26 47.51
C GLU A 385 5.27 -3.89 46.20
N CYS A 386 5.82 -4.88 45.46
CA CYS A 386 6.58 -4.64 44.25
C CYS A 386 5.86 -5.18 42.99
N GLY A 387 5.79 -4.36 41.94
CA GLY A 387 5.56 -4.83 40.59
C GLY A 387 6.89 -5.29 40.00
N ILE A 388 6.88 -6.44 39.30
CA ILE A 388 8.08 -7.06 38.74
C ILE A 388 7.93 -7.23 37.24
N ILE A 389 8.96 -6.84 36.49
CA ILE A 389 9.09 -7.12 35.06
C ILE A 389 10.29 -8.03 34.88
N LYS A 390 10.15 -9.16 34.20
CA LYS A 390 11.25 -10.05 33.83
C LYS A 390 11.46 -10.06 32.34
N VAL A 391 12.71 -9.85 31.94
CA VAL A 391 13.15 -9.96 30.53
C VAL A 391 14.19 -11.07 30.47
N ASN A 392 13.91 -12.11 29.70
CA ASN A 392 14.87 -13.17 29.41
C ASN A 392 15.55 -12.84 28.06
N GLU A 393 16.86 -12.79 28.00
CA GLU A 393 17.62 -12.43 26.80
C GLU A 393 17.24 -11.07 26.19
N ALA A 394 17.54 -9.98 26.90
CA ALA A 394 17.42 -8.63 26.37
C ALA A 394 18.24 -8.50 25.07
N LYS A 395 17.58 -8.13 24.00
CA LYS A 395 18.17 -7.99 22.65
C LYS A 395 18.85 -6.65 22.43
N THR A 396 18.42 -5.65 23.18
CA THR A 396 18.93 -4.27 23.08
C THR A 396 19.05 -3.65 24.47
N PRO A 397 20.00 -2.72 24.69
CA PRO A 397 20.20 -2.07 25.99
C PRO A 397 18.97 -1.26 26.42
N TRP A 398 18.39 -1.55 27.57
CA TRP A 398 17.27 -0.81 28.11
C TRP A 398 17.60 0.66 28.38
N ARG A 399 18.87 0.97 28.67
CA ARG A 399 19.36 2.34 28.88
C ARG A 399 19.19 3.25 27.68
N GLU A 400 19.19 2.70 26.46
CA GLU A 400 18.88 3.47 25.28
C GLU A 400 17.37 3.74 25.14
N TRP A 401 16.54 2.78 25.51
CA TRP A 401 15.10 2.95 25.46
C TRP A 401 14.55 3.87 26.55
N ILE A 402 15.16 3.91 27.73
CA ILE A 402 14.70 4.78 28.83
C ILE A 402 14.81 6.26 28.48
N LYS A 403 15.76 6.65 27.63
CA LYS A 403 15.94 8.01 27.12
C LYS A 403 14.70 8.50 26.34
N THR A 404 13.90 7.58 25.81
CA THR A 404 12.68 7.93 25.08
C THR A 404 11.52 8.36 25.98
N ILE A 405 11.61 8.14 27.28
CA ILE A 405 10.56 8.47 28.22
C ILE A 405 10.97 9.54 29.26
N GLY A 406 12.27 9.66 29.57
CA GLY A 406 12.73 10.63 30.54
C GLY A 406 14.26 10.69 30.67
N ILE A 407 14.72 11.45 31.62
CA ILE A 407 16.16 11.65 31.90
C ILE A 407 16.53 10.83 33.11
N LEU A 408 17.46 9.87 32.95
CA LEU A 408 18.08 9.17 34.08
C LEU A 408 18.94 10.16 34.88
N LEU A 409 18.69 10.22 36.17
CA LEU A 409 19.38 11.16 37.11
C LEU A 409 20.60 10.52 37.79
N ASN A 410 20.70 9.19 37.74
CA ASN A 410 21.84 8.43 38.29
C ASN A 410 22.04 7.13 37.50
N ASP A 411 23.23 6.53 37.66
CA ASP A 411 23.64 5.33 36.91
C ASP A 411 23.68 4.05 37.79
N GLU A 412 23.19 4.12 39.01
CA GLU A 412 23.21 3.02 39.97
C GLU A 412 21.84 2.73 40.56
N ASN A 413 21.62 1.48 41.00
CA ASN A 413 20.40 1.06 41.69
C ASN A 413 20.28 1.73 43.08
N PRO A 414 19.09 2.16 43.48
CA PRO A 414 17.89 2.29 42.63
C PRO A 414 18.02 3.43 41.62
N TYR A 415 17.60 3.19 40.37
CA TYR A 415 17.60 4.21 39.32
C TYR A 415 16.54 5.25 39.58
N ARG A 416 16.87 6.52 39.33
CA ARG A 416 15.94 7.66 39.37
C ARG A 416 15.78 8.27 38.00
N ILE A 417 14.56 8.48 37.60
CA ILE A 417 14.19 9.08 36.31
C ILE A 417 13.33 10.32 36.49
N LEU A 418 13.68 11.39 35.80
CA LEU A 418 12.83 12.59 35.67
C LEU A 418 11.90 12.41 34.50
N PHE A 419 10.59 12.34 34.77
CA PHE A 419 9.52 12.24 33.79
C PHE A 419 8.49 13.34 34.06
N ARG A 420 8.27 14.25 33.09
CA ARG A 420 7.32 15.37 33.19
C ARG A 420 7.42 16.18 34.50
N ASN A 421 8.65 16.53 34.89
CA ASN A 421 8.98 17.26 36.10
C ASN A 421 8.76 16.51 37.44
N GLU A 422 8.46 15.22 37.39
CA GLU A 422 8.35 14.37 38.58
C GLU A 422 9.46 13.31 38.55
N GLN A 423 9.94 12.93 39.76
CA GLN A 423 10.94 11.89 39.89
C GLN A 423 10.32 10.57 40.29
N TYR A 424 10.72 9.51 39.59
CA TYR A 424 10.32 8.14 39.86
C TYR A 424 11.53 7.25 40.10
N THR A 425 11.35 6.24 40.91
CA THR A 425 12.41 5.29 41.27
C THR A 425 12.03 3.88 40.89
N PHE A 426 12.99 3.13 40.36
CA PHE A 426 12.87 1.71 40.05
C PHE A 426 14.21 1.04 40.16
N GLU A 427 14.22 -0.29 40.32
CA GLU A 427 15.44 -1.10 40.40
C GLU A 427 15.55 -1.97 39.13
N VAL A 428 16.79 -2.17 38.66
CA VAL A 428 17.07 -3.12 37.58
C VAL A 428 18.20 -4.03 38.01
N ILE A 429 17.90 -5.32 38.16
CA ILE A 429 18.89 -6.35 38.46
C ILE A 429 19.26 -6.99 37.12
N GLU A 430 20.53 -6.86 36.74
CA GLU A 430 21.10 -7.38 35.51
C GLU A 430 21.89 -8.65 35.78
N SER A 431 21.57 -9.75 35.07
CA SER A 431 22.33 -11.01 35.12
C SER A 431 22.62 -11.50 33.72
N GLY A 432 23.76 -11.11 33.16
CA GLY A 432 24.04 -11.26 31.72
C GLY A 432 23.02 -10.46 30.89
N ASN A 433 22.33 -11.13 29.97
CA ASN A 433 21.28 -10.52 29.17
C ASN A 433 19.88 -10.57 29.83
N ASN A 434 19.77 -11.11 31.06
CA ASN A 434 18.49 -11.16 31.76
C ASN A 434 18.32 -9.93 32.63
N LEU A 435 17.09 -9.40 32.67
CA LEU A 435 16.75 -8.24 33.48
C LEU A 435 15.56 -8.57 34.39
N GLU A 436 15.69 -8.19 35.68
CA GLU A 436 14.54 -8.14 36.59
C GLU A 436 14.38 -6.70 37.07
N VAL A 437 13.20 -6.14 36.83
CA VAL A 437 12.89 -4.74 37.14
C VAL A 437 11.83 -4.69 38.23
N LYS A 438 12.13 -3.94 39.31
CA LYS A 438 11.22 -3.76 40.44
C LYS A 438 10.78 -2.31 40.57
N TYR A 439 9.48 -2.12 40.78
CA TYR A 439 8.89 -0.79 41.00
C TYR A 439 7.76 -0.88 42.03
N ASP A 440 7.42 0.24 42.68
CA ASP A 440 6.34 0.30 43.70
C ASP A 440 5.01 -0.13 43.06
N ILE A 441 4.31 -1.09 43.66
CA ILE A 441 3.05 -1.65 43.22
C ILE A 441 1.90 -0.61 43.15
N ASN A 442 2.02 0.50 43.90
CA ASN A 442 1.04 1.58 43.89
C ASN A 442 1.29 2.60 42.76
N LEU A 443 2.45 2.57 42.15
CA LEU A 443 2.83 3.50 41.07
C LEU A 443 1.89 3.45 39.86
N PRO A 444 1.33 2.30 39.43
CA PRO A 444 0.30 2.25 38.38
C PRO A 444 -0.96 3.04 38.70
N LYS A 445 -1.33 3.18 39.97
CA LYS A 445 -2.49 3.98 40.41
C LYS A 445 -2.15 5.47 40.46
N GLN A 446 -0.94 5.81 40.86
CA GLN A 446 -0.45 7.18 40.99
C GLN A 446 -0.14 7.79 39.62
N ASN A 447 0.58 7.08 38.76
CA ASN A 447 0.91 7.52 37.40
C ASN A 447 0.81 6.37 36.39
N PRO A 448 -0.40 6.07 35.84
CA PRO A 448 -0.61 4.99 34.88
C PRO A 448 0.21 5.16 33.60
N LEU A 449 0.44 6.40 33.17
CA LEU A 449 1.20 6.69 31.95
C LEU A 449 2.68 6.35 32.12
N PHE A 450 3.30 6.78 33.23
CA PHE A 450 4.70 6.47 33.48
C PHE A 450 4.96 4.96 33.50
N ILE A 451 4.12 4.20 34.21
CA ILE A 451 4.25 2.74 34.27
C ILE A 451 4.05 2.09 32.91
N LYS A 452 3.08 2.55 32.12
CA LYS A 452 2.88 2.06 30.74
C LYS A 452 4.14 2.28 29.89
N LEU A 453 4.78 3.43 30.02
CA LEU A 453 5.98 3.76 29.29
C LEU A 453 7.21 2.98 29.83
N LEU A 454 7.36 2.87 31.14
CA LEU A 454 8.42 2.07 31.76
C LEU A 454 8.36 0.60 31.31
N LYS A 455 7.18 -0.02 31.33
CA LYS A 455 6.95 -1.36 30.78
C LYS A 455 7.29 -1.45 29.29
N SER A 456 6.98 -0.41 28.52
CA SER A 456 7.34 -0.33 27.09
C SER A 456 8.84 -0.34 26.86
N VAL A 457 9.65 0.32 27.70
CA VAL A 457 11.11 0.29 27.64
C VAL A 457 11.63 -1.15 27.69
N PHE A 458 11.20 -1.92 28.68
CA PHE A 458 11.67 -3.29 28.87
C PHE A 458 11.07 -4.27 27.84
N ARG A 459 9.85 -4.05 27.36
CA ARG A 459 9.31 -4.78 26.20
C ARG A 459 10.11 -4.54 24.93
N LYS A 460 10.52 -3.28 24.68
CA LYS A 460 11.38 -2.95 23.54
C LYS A 460 12.74 -3.63 23.69
N SER A 461 13.32 -3.59 24.86
CA SER A 461 14.58 -4.30 25.16
C SER A 461 14.50 -5.81 24.89
N ALA A 462 13.40 -6.45 25.31
CA ALA A 462 13.15 -7.88 25.12
C ALA A 462 12.85 -8.27 23.69
N CYS A 463 12.06 -7.45 22.97
CA CYS A 463 11.40 -7.83 21.73
C CYS A 463 11.90 -7.07 20.50
N CYS A 464 12.85 -6.15 20.63
CA CYS A 464 13.36 -5.38 19.51
C CYS A 464 13.96 -6.30 18.44
N VAL A 465 13.47 -6.17 17.22
CA VAL A 465 13.97 -6.92 16.06
C VAL A 465 14.71 -6.03 15.06
N GLY A 466 14.89 -4.73 15.40
CA GLY A 466 15.61 -3.78 14.58
C GLY A 466 14.84 -3.32 13.34
N CYS A 467 13.50 -3.29 13.36
CA CYS A 467 12.69 -2.90 12.19
C CYS A 467 12.77 -1.40 11.82
N ARG A 468 13.39 -0.57 12.65
CA ARG A 468 13.61 0.87 12.47
C ARG A 468 12.32 1.72 12.42
N GLU A 469 11.15 1.15 12.72
CA GLU A 469 9.89 1.90 12.73
C GLU A 469 9.91 3.05 13.74
N CYS A 470 10.49 2.82 14.91
CA CYS A 470 10.67 3.86 15.95
C CYS A 470 11.61 5.01 15.54
N GLU A 471 12.42 4.84 14.51
CA GLU A 471 13.25 5.92 13.96
C GLU A 471 12.43 6.85 13.05
N ALA A 472 11.28 6.38 12.57
CA ALA A 472 10.38 7.16 11.73
C ALA A 472 9.37 8.00 12.54
N ASP A 473 9.14 7.66 13.81
CA ASP A 473 8.29 8.42 14.74
C ASP A 473 9.05 9.66 15.28
#